data_6aac4a2a82acb4ba148f95148cf0b533
#
_entry.id   6aac4a2a82acb4ba148f95148cf0b533
#
_cell.length_a   1.000
_cell.length_b   1.000
_cell.length_c   1.000
_cell.angle_alpha   90.00
_cell.angle_beta   90.00
_cell.angle_gamma   90.00
#
_symmetry.space_group_name_H-M   'P 1'
#
loop_
_entity.id
_entity.type
_entity.pdbx_description
1 polymer ?
#
loop_
_entity_poly.entity_id
_entity_poly.type
_entity_poly.pdbx_seq_one_letter_code
_entity_poly.pdbx_strand_id
1 'polypeptide(L)'
;MRTEYFMEQNFRNELNQAIDFSSVLTQISAFSSFSCAKEKILNALPVFDKLEIQEQLNYAKEAIQFEQAGGLLSLSGANDISLPVSKASKQMTLTSKELISIYHFLTAVKQAKQSLDSSDYPELTNLAQSM
;
A
#
# COMPACT_ATOMS: atom_id res chain seq x y z
N MET A 1 -23.53 -6.18 -5.22
CA MET A 1 -23.03 -4.92 -4.61
C MET A 1 -23.54 -4.66 -3.19
N ARG A 2 -24.82 -4.50 -2.94
CA ARG A 2 -25.34 -4.22 -1.58
C ARG A 2 -25.21 -5.42 -0.62
N THR A 3 -25.39 -6.63 -1.10
CA THR A 3 -25.30 -7.87 -0.31
C THR A 3 -23.85 -8.22 0.07
N GLU A 4 -22.90 -8.04 -0.84
CA GLU A 4 -21.46 -8.25 -0.61
C GLU A 4 -20.94 -7.29 0.46
N TYR A 5 -21.23 -6.00 0.33
CA TYR A 5 -20.86 -5.00 1.33
C TYR A 5 -21.40 -5.31 2.73
N PHE A 6 -22.64 -5.81 2.81
CA PHE A 6 -23.26 -6.20 4.09
C PHE A 6 -22.59 -7.44 4.70
N MET A 7 -22.21 -8.41 3.89
CA MET A 7 -21.47 -9.60 4.33
C MET A 7 -20.07 -9.26 4.83
N GLU A 8 -19.35 -8.37 4.13
CA GLU A 8 -18.03 -7.89 4.56
C GLU A 8 -18.10 -7.16 5.91
N GLN A 9 -19.10 -6.31 6.13
CA GLN A 9 -19.28 -5.59 7.39
C GLN A 9 -19.59 -6.54 8.54
N ASN A 10 -20.44 -7.53 8.34
CA ASN A 10 -20.75 -8.55 9.36
C ASN A 10 -19.50 -9.36 9.72
N PHE A 11 -18.75 -9.80 8.71
CA PHE A 11 -17.51 -10.55 8.92
C PHE A 11 -16.47 -9.73 9.68
N ARG A 12 -16.30 -8.45 9.35
CA ARG A 12 -15.43 -7.53 10.07
C ARG A 12 -15.83 -7.38 11.53
N ASN A 13 -17.12 -7.28 11.82
CA ASN A 13 -17.63 -7.18 13.19
C ASN A 13 -17.35 -8.47 14.00
N GLU A 14 -17.54 -9.64 13.39
CA GLU A 14 -17.20 -10.94 14.01
C GLU A 14 -15.71 -11.05 14.32
N LEU A 15 -14.84 -10.66 13.38
CA LEU A 15 -13.39 -10.62 13.60
C LEU A 15 -13.00 -9.67 14.74
N ASN A 16 -13.62 -8.50 14.81
CA ASN A 16 -13.34 -7.56 15.88
C ASN A 16 -13.76 -8.10 17.25
N GLN A 17 -14.90 -8.80 17.33
CA GLN A 17 -15.34 -9.43 18.57
C GLN A 17 -14.44 -10.59 18.99
N ALA A 18 -13.91 -11.35 18.02
CA ALA A 18 -13.12 -12.54 18.31
C ALA A 18 -11.65 -12.23 18.64
N ILE A 19 -11.01 -11.31 17.94
CA ILE A 19 -9.55 -11.08 18.02
C ILE A 19 -9.13 -9.59 18.01
N ASP A 20 -10.07 -8.67 18.16
CA ASP A 20 -9.82 -7.22 18.10
C ASP A 20 -9.01 -6.81 16.83
N PHE A 21 -9.45 -7.33 15.69
CA PHE A 21 -8.74 -7.19 14.40
C PHE A 21 -8.50 -5.74 14.00
N SER A 22 -9.42 -4.84 14.29
CA SER A 22 -9.29 -3.40 14.03
C SER A 22 -8.12 -2.77 14.80
N SER A 23 -7.86 -3.21 16.02
CA SER A 23 -6.71 -2.74 16.81
C SER A 23 -5.39 -3.14 16.15
N VAL A 24 -5.31 -4.38 15.66
CA VAL A 24 -4.13 -4.88 14.92
C VAL A 24 -3.89 -4.04 13.66
N LEU A 25 -4.92 -3.83 12.85
CA LEU A 25 -4.82 -2.99 11.63
C LEU A 25 -4.41 -1.56 11.95
N THR A 26 -4.93 -0.99 13.05
CA THR A 26 -4.55 0.36 13.50
C THR A 26 -3.07 0.43 13.86
N GLN A 27 -2.55 -0.54 14.60
CA GLN A 27 -1.14 -0.62 14.93
C GLN A 27 -0.26 -0.74 13.68
N ILE A 28 -0.61 -1.63 12.75
CA ILE A 28 0.13 -1.79 11.48
C ILE A 28 0.08 -0.48 10.67
N SER A 29 -1.07 0.18 10.60
CA SER A 29 -1.22 1.43 9.85
C SER A 29 -0.35 2.58 10.37
N ALA A 30 0.03 2.55 11.65
CA ALA A 30 0.90 3.56 12.26
C ALA A 30 2.32 3.55 11.67
N PHE A 31 2.78 2.41 11.14
CA PHE A 31 4.08 2.30 10.48
C PHE A 31 4.07 2.83 9.04
N SER A 32 2.90 3.05 8.45
CA SER A 32 2.81 3.61 7.11
C SER A 32 2.89 5.13 7.13
N SER A 33 3.76 5.71 6.32
CA SER A 33 3.85 7.17 6.12
C SER A 33 2.92 7.70 5.01
N PHE A 34 2.37 6.80 4.18
CA PHE A 34 1.56 7.14 3.02
C PHE A 34 0.07 6.96 3.29
N SER A 35 -0.73 8.02 3.09
CA SER A 35 -2.16 8.04 3.43
C SER A 35 -2.98 6.95 2.75
N CYS A 36 -2.76 6.74 1.45
CA CYS A 36 -3.47 5.69 0.70
C CYS A 36 -3.11 4.28 1.18
N ALA A 37 -1.86 4.05 1.63
CA ALA A 37 -1.46 2.78 2.22
C ALA A 37 -2.13 2.57 3.59
N LYS A 38 -2.21 3.61 4.42
CA LYS A 38 -2.96 3.56 5.68
C LYS A 38 -4.41 3.17 5.47
N GLU A 39 -5.08 3.79 4.52
CA GLU A 39 -6.46 3.48 4.18
C GLU A 39 -6.62 2.02 3.72
N LYS A 40 -5.72 1.54 2.86
CA LYS A 40 -5.72 0.13 2.43
C LYS A 40 -5.54 -0.83 3.61
N ILE A 41 -4.61 -0.54 4.53
CA ILE A 41 -4.37 -1.36 5.72
C ILE A 41 -5.62 -1.38 6.59
N LEU A 42 -6.20 -0.22 6.91
CA LEU A 42 -7.39 -0.12 7.76
C LEU A 42 -8.63 -0.82 7.16
N ASN A 43 -8.68 -0.93 5.84
CA ASN A 43 -9.75 -1.60 5.12
C ASN A 43 -9.41 -3.06 4.73
N ALA A 44 -8.25 -3.57 5.11
CA ALA A 44 -7.86 -4.94 4.82
C ALA A 44 -8.82 -5.96 5.47
N LEU A 45 -9.05 -7.06 4.76
CA LEU A 45 -9.75 -8.23 5.25
C LEU A 45 -8.84 -9.45 5.13
N PRO A 46 -9.02 -10.46 5.97
CA PRO A 46 -8.31 -11.73 5.82
C PRO A 46 -8.62 -12.38 4.48
N VAL A 47 -7.60 -12.96 3.89
CA VAL A 47 -7.68 -13.73 2.66
C VAL A 47 -7.80 -15.21 3.00
N PHE A 48 -8.62 -15.96 2.26
CA PHE A 48 -8.87 -17.38 2.49
C PHE A 48 -8.40 -18.28 1.33
N ASP A 49 -8.03 -17.68 0.19
CA ASP A 49 -7.44 -18.44 -0.90
C ASP A 49 -5.99 -18.81 -0.59
N LYS A 50 -5.66 -20.10 -0.71
CA LYS A 50 -4.35 -20.62 -0.34
C LYS A 50 -3.20 -20.04 -1.20
N LEU A 51 -3.45 -19.84 -2.48
CA LEU A 51 -2.43 -19.33 -3.39
C LEU A 51 -2.15 -17.87 -3.11
N GLU A 52 -3.19 -17.09 -2.91
CA GLU A 52 -3.09 -15.67 -2.56
C GLU A 52 -2.41 -15.48 -1.20
N ILE A 53 -2.75 -16.30 -0.19
CA ILE A 53 -2.07 -16.28 1.12
C ILE A 53 -0.57 -16.57 0.96
N GLN A 54 -0.21 -17.59 0.16
CA GLN A 54 1.19 -17.94 -0.04
C GLN A 54 1.96 -16.81 -0.73
N GLU A 55 1.37 -16.16 -1.71
CA GLU A 55 1.96 -15.01 -2.40
C GLU A 55 2.18 -13.85 -1.43
N GLN A 56 1.18 -13.47 -0.64
CA GLN A 56 1.33 -12.41 0.35
C GLN A 56 2.37 -12.72 1.43
N LEU A 57 2.47 -13.98 1.86
CA LEU A 57 3.52 -14.42 2.78
C LEU A 57 4.92 -14.35 2.16
N ASN A 58 5.06 -14.63 0.89
CA ASN A 58 6.33 -14.49 0.17
C ASN A 58 6.76 -13.01 0.10
N TYR A 59 5.86 -12.09 -0.23
CA TYR A 59 6.13 -10.64 -0.17
C TYR A 59 6.58 -10.20 1.23
N ALA A 60 5.87 -10.63 2.27
CA ALA A 60 6.21 -10.29 3.64
C ALA A 60 7.59 -10.83 4.05
N LYS A 61 7.91 -12.06 3.66
CA LYS A 61 9.21 -12.70 3.92
C LYS A 61 10.35 -11.94 3.25
N GLU A 62 10.22 -11.61 1.97
CA GLU A 62 11.24 -10.85 1.26
C GLU A 62 11.40 -9.44 1.80
N ALA A 63 10.31 -8.78 2.19
CA ALA A 63 10.36 -7.46 2.81
C ALA A 63 11.14 -7.47 4.14
N ILE A 64 10.95 -8.50 4.97
CA ILE A 64 11.71 -8.69 6.21
C ILE A 64 13.20 -8.93 5.91
N GLN A 65 13.50 -9.76 4.93
CA GLN A 65 14.88 -10.04 4.52
C GLN A 65 15.58 -8.79 3.97
N PHE A 66 14.87 -8.01 3.16
CA PHE A 66 15.36 -6.74 2.62
C PHE A 66 15.70 -5.75 3.75
N GLU A 67 14.80 -5.59 4.72
CA GLU A 67 15.04 -4.71 5.88
C GLU A 67 16.22 -5.19 6.73
N GLN A 68 16.30 -6.50 7.03
CA GLN A 68 17.39 -7.09 7.81
C GLN A 68 18.76 -6.97 7.12
N ALA A 69 18.78 -6.95 5.79
CA ALA A 69 20.00 -6.70 5.01
C ALA A 69 20.39 -5.20 4.96
N GLY A 70 19.67 -4.32 5.66
CA GLY A 70 19.91 -2.89 5.67
C GLY A 70 19.27 -2.16 4.49
N GLY A 71 18.36 -2.78 3.77
CA GLY A 71 17.57 -2.16 2.72
C GLY A 71 16.66 -1.08 3.29
N LEU A 72 16.62 0.06 2.63
CA LEU A 72 15.77 1.19 3.01
C LEU A 72 14.81 1.52 1.87
N LEU A 73 13.52 1.38 2.13
CA LEU A 73 12.48 1.84 1.23
C LEU A 73 12.04 3.24 1.66
N SER A 74 12.56 4.26 0.99
CA SER A 74 12.15 5.65 1.26
C SER A 74 11.01 6.05 0.32
N LEU A 75 9.84 6.29 0.91
CA LEU A 75 8.71 6.95 0.24
C LEU A 75 8.58 8.42 0.69
N SER A 76 9.68 9.00 1.15
CA SER A 76 9.72 10.40 1.57
C SER A 76 9.33 11.32 0.42
N GLY A 77 8.34 12.18 0.65
CA GLY A 77 7.77 13.05 -0.39
C GLY A 77 6.65 12.44 -1.23
N ALA A 78 6.31 11.14 -1.03
CA ALA A 78 5.14 10.55 -1.62
C ALA A 78 3.89 11.07 -0.91
N ASN A 79 3.29 12.12 -1.45
CA ASN A 79 2.00 12.64 -1.00
C ASN A 79 0.85 12.05 -1.83
N ASP A 80 -0.35 12.09 -1.29
CA ASP A 80 -1.53 11.72 -2.04
C ASP A 80 -1.75 12.69 -3.21
N ILE A 81 -1.73 12.16 -4.42
CA ILE A 81 -1.94 12.91 -5.67
C ILE A 81 -3.30 12.62 -6.32
N SER A 82 -4.20 11.93 -5.64
CA SER A 82 -5.52 11.55 -6.18
C SER A 82 -6.32 12.76 -6.65
N LEU A 83 -6.30 13.85 -5.87
CA LEU A 83 -6.99 15.08 -6.24
C LEU A 83 -6.39 15.77 -7.48
N PRO A 84 -5.08 16.02 -7.57
CA PRO A 84 -4.47 16.55 -8.78
C PRO A 84 -4.72 15.69 -10.01
N VAL A 85 -4.60 14.36 -9.90
CA VAL A 85 -4.86 13.43 -11.00
C VAL A 85 -6.34 13.50 -11.44
N SER A 86 -7.28 13.53 -10.50
CA SER A 86 -8.70 13.70 -10.81
C SER A 86 -9.01 15.03 -11.50
N LYS A 87 -8.34 16.12 -11.13
CA LYS A 87 -8.46 17.40 -11.83
C LYS A 87 -7.93 17.32 -13.26
N ALA A 88 -6.74 16.74 -13.43
CA ALA A 88 -6.13 16.57 -14.75
C ALA A 88 -6.99 15.72 -15.68
N SER A 89 -7.58 14.63 -15.20
CA SER A 89 -8.48 13.78 -15.97
C SER A 89 -9.75 14.51 -16.46
N LYS A 90 -10.16 15.55 -15.73
CA LYS A 90 -11.28 16.43 -16.09
C LYS A 90 -10.84 17.67 -16.90
N GLN A 91 -9.60 17.68 -17.40
CA GLN A 91 -9.00 18.79 -18.16
C GLN A 91 -9.00 20.12 -17.40
N MET A 92 -8.97 20.07 -16.07
CA MET A 92 -8.86 21.27 -15.22
C MET A 92 -7.40 21.70 -15.10
N THR A 93 -7.17 23.01 -14.95
CA THR A 93 -5.84 23.55 -14.73
C THR A 93 -5.30 23.16 -13.36
N LEU A 94 -4.07 22.69 -13.34
CA LEU A 94 -3.33 22.37 -12.11
C LEU A 94 -2.54 23.60 -11.64
N THR A 95 -2.51 23.80 -10.33
CA THR A 95 -1.64 24.80 -9.70
C THR A 95 -0.18 24.32 -9.67
N SER A 96 0.77 25.26 -9.52
CA SER A 96 2.19 24.91 -9.38
C SER A 96 2.45 23.98 -8.19
N LYS A 97 1.72 24.10 -7.09
CA LYS A 97 1.83 23.23 -5.93
C LYS A 97 1.38 21.80 -6.26
N GLU A 98 0.30 21.63 -7.00
CA GLU A 98 -0.18 20.33 -7.45
C GLU A 98 0.80 19.65 -8.41
N LEU A 99 1.41 20.39 -9.32
CA LEU A 99 2.45 19.89 -10.21
C LEU A 99 3.70 19.44 -9.44
N ILE A 100 4.13 20.23 -8.46
CA ILE A 100 5.27 19.87 -7.59
C ILE A 100 4.94 18.61 -6.76
N SER A 101 3.72 18.47 -6.26
CA SER A 101 3.27 17.29 -5.54
C SER A 101 3.36 16.01 -6.41
N ILE A 102 2.90 16.09 -7.66
CA ILE A 102 3.01 14.99 -8.63
C ILE A 102 4.49 14.67 -8.91
N TYR A 103 5.34 15.68 -9.11
CA TYR A 103 6.76 15.47 -9.33
C TYR A 103 7.43 14.74 -8.16
N HIS A 104 7.17 15.15 -6.92
CA HIS A 104 7.72 14.50 -5.73
C HIS A 104 7.24 13.05 -5.60
N PHE A 105 5.95 12.81 -5.86
CA PHE A 105 5.39 11.45 -5.87
C PHE A 105 6.10 10.55 -6.90
N LEU A 106 6.21 11.00 -8.15
CA LEU A 106 6.88 10.22 -9.21
C LEU A 106 8.36 9.97 -8.89
N THR A 107 9.03 10.95 -8.27
CA THR A 107 10.43 10.81 -7.85
C THR A 107 10.56 9.76 -6.74
N ALA A 108 9.68 9.78 -5.74
CA ALA A 108 9.66 8.80 -4.67
C ALA A 108 9.38 7.39 -5.19
N VAL A 109 8.41 7.22 -6.10
CA VAL A 109 8.10 5.94 -6.75
C VAL A 109 9.31 5.42 -7.54
N LYS A 110 9.98 6.28 -8.31
CA LYS A 110 11.20 5.92 -9.06
C LYS A 110 12.30 5.43 -8.12
N GLN A 111 12.55 6.13 -7.03
CA GLN A 111 13.55 5.75 -6.04
C GLN A 111 13.19 4.42 -5.35
N ALA A 112 11.92 4.24 -4.96
CA ALA A 112 11.44 2.99 -4.41
C ALA A 112 11.63 1.82 -5.37
N LYS A 113 11.27 2.00 -6.64
CA LYS A 113 11.47 1.01 -7.69
C LYS A 113 12.96 0.61 -7.84
N GLN A 114 13.85 1.58 -7.86
CA GLN A 114 15.29 1.33 -7.94
C GLN A 114 15.84 0.60 -6.71
N SER A 115 15.30 0.89 -5.52
CA SER A 115 15.72 0.22 -4.28
C SER A 115 15.26 -1.23 -4.20
N LEU A 116 14.15 -1.57 -4.84
CA LEU A 116 13.58 -2.92 -4.86
C LEU A 116 14.04 -3.76 -6.05
N ASP A 117 14.73 -3.17 -7.03
CA ASP A 117 15.22 -3.88 -8.21
C ASP A 117 16.50 -4.67 -7.87
N SER A 118 16.31 -5.90 -7.41
CA SER A 118 17.38 -6.80 -7.00
C SER A 118 17.03 -8.24 -7.33
N SER A 119 18.01 -8.99 -7.84
CA SER A 119 17.86 -10.43 -8.08
C SER A 119 17.65 -11.26 -6.80
N ASP A 120 17.99 -10.70 -5.64
CA ASP A 120 17.90 -11.39 -4.36
C ASP A 120 16.46 -11.40 -3.81
N TYR A 121 15.58 -10.50 -4.33
CA TYR A 121 14.20 -10.33 -3.88
C TYR A 121 13.24 -10.34 -5.07
N PRO A 122 13.01 -11.51 -5.72
CA PRO A 122 12.24 -11.57 -6.96
C PRO A 122 10.78 -11.10 -6.80
N GLU A 123 10.13 -11.37 -5.68
CA GLU A 123 8.75 -10.94 -5.44
C GLU A 123 8.66 -9.42 -5.28
N LEU A 124 9.58 -8.82 -4.52
CA LEU A 124 9.65 -7.36 -4.39
C LEU A 124 10.01 -6.69 -5.72
N THR A 125 10.87 -7.30 -6.53
CA THR A 125 11.20 -6.82 -7.86
C THR A 125 9.99 -6.86 -8.78
N ASN A 126 9.21 -7.94 -8.77
CA ASN A 126 7.96 -8.05 -9.52
C ASN A 126 6.94 -6.98 -9.10
N LEU A 127 6.80 -6.76 -7.79
CA LEU A 127 5.95 -5.70 -7.26
C LEU A 127 6.42 -4.31 -7.75
N ALA A 128 7.71 -4.05 -7.71
CA ALA A 128 8.29 -2.80 -8.19
C ALA A 128 8.07 -2.57 -9.69
N GLN A 129 8.11 -3.64 -10.51
CA GLN A 129 7.83 -3.54 -11.94
C GLN A 129 6.37 -3.18 -12.25
N SER A 130 5.44 -3.53 -11.36
CA SER A 130 4.02 -3.21 -11.49
C SER A 130 3.69 -1.74 -11.12
N MET A 131 4.59 -1.02 -10.49
CA MET A 131 4.49 0.42 -10.18
C MET A 131 4.77 1.27 -11.42
#